data_3946dfddc4767626bbe9e38b11d8144d
#
_entry.id   3946dfddc4767626bbe9e38b11d8144d
#
_cell.length_a   1.000
_cell.length_b   1.000
_cell.length_c   1.000
_cell.angle_alpha   90.00
_cell.angle_beta   90.00
_cell.angle_gamma   90.00
#
_symmetry.space_group_name_H-M   'P 1'
#
loop_
_entity.id
_entity.type
_entity.pdbx_description
1 polymer ?
#
loop_
_entity_poly.entity_id
_entity_poly.type
_entity_poly.pdbx_seq_one_letter_code
_entity_poly.pdbx_strand_id
1 'polypeptide(L)'
;MKKTFVLTLSILTVLASCKSSKHADLGDGLFADIKTNKGDIIVKLESELTPVTVANFVSLAEGDNPFVSDEYKGKKYYDGLTFHRVMKDFMIQGGDPLANGTGNPGYKFGNEIVDSLKHNRAGLLSMANGGPGTNGSQFFITHAPTPWLDGKHTVFGEVVNGMDIVDSIANVKVAAGSNKPLEDVVMDKVEIIRNGRAAKKFDAPQIMKDYFAEQEEIAKAKAKIKSDFVTEAMAQKEKAETLPSGLKILSITEGDGEKPKMGTYALVNYAGWTEEGTLIDSNLEECAKKFDKFDQRRKDGNGYTPFPMKYSTDSNLIAGFREALLTMKVGDKVRVFIPSHLGYGAQGSGPVPPNADLIFDLEITGIKE
;
A
#
# COMPACT_ATOMS: atom_id res chain seq x y z
N MET A 1 11.18 92.02 8.33
CA MET A 1 12.10 90.90 8.44
C MET A 1 11.29 89.59 8.24
N LYS A 2 11.30 89.01 7.02
CA LYS A 2 10.59 87.78 6.70
C LYS A 2 11.62 86.62 6.77
N LYS A 3 11.43 85.68 7.70
CA LYS A 3 12.24 84.44 7.80
C LYS A 3 11.63 83.34 6.89
N THR A 4 12.34 82.98 5.82
CA THR A 4 12.00 81.91 4.93
C THR A 4 12.53 80.57 5.54
N PHE A 5 11.64 79.65 5.83
CA PHE A 5 11.94 78.32 6.33
C PHE A 5 12.07 77.39 5.13
N VAL A 6 13.29 76.89 4.83
CA VAL A 6 13.54 75.89 3.82
C VAL A 6 13.39 74.53 4.45
N LEU A 7 12.36 73.77 4.06
CA LEU A 7 12.11 72.39 4.48
C LEU A 7 12.81 71.43 3.53
N THR A 8 13.92 70.88 3.98
CA THR A 8 14.67 69.86 3.21
C THR A 8 14.00 68.50 3.41
N LEU A 9 13.34 68.00 2.34
CA LEU A 9 12.72 66.66 2.31
C LEU A 9 13.77 65.61 1.96
N SER A 10 14.25 64.85 2.96
CA SER A 10 15.17 63.74 2.75
C SER A 10 14.35 62.53 2.29
N ILE A 11 14.46 62.17 1.02
CA ILE A 11 13.91 60.93 0.45
C ILE A 11 14.82 59.76 0.85
N LEU A 12 14.35 58.97 1.82
CA LEU A 12 14.99 57.71 2.20
C LEU A 12 14.60 56.64 1.17
N THR A 13 15.47 56.38 0.18
CA THR A 13 15.32 55.24 -0.74
C THR A 13 15.64 53.95 0.01
N VAL A 14 14.61 53.22 0.42
CA VAL A 14 14.72 51.85 0.91
C VAL A 14 15.04 50.96 -0.28
N LEU A 15 16.31 50.66 -0.47
CA LEU A 15 16.74 49.61 -1.36
C LEU A 15 16.26 48.27 -0.78
N ALA A 16 15.10 47.80 -1.23
CA ALA A 16 14.67 46.42 -1.03
C ALA A 16 15.65 45.53 -1.78
N SER A 17 16.66 45.02 -1.06
CA SER A 17 17.52 43.94 -1.56
C SER A 17 16.66 42.72 -1.72
N CYS A 18 16.12 42.48 -2.93
CA CYS A 18 15.67 41.17 -3.33
C CYS A 18 16.91 40.26 -3.35
N LYS A 19 17.10 39.49 -2.27
CA LYS A 19 17.92 38.28 -2.38
C LYS A 19 17.25 37.40 -3.42
N SER A 20 17.79 37.34 -4.64
CA SER A 20 17.42 36.31 -5.60
C SER A 20 17.65 34.98 -4.91
N SER A 21 16.61 34.15 -4.75
CA SER A 21 16.78 32.79 -4.23
C SER A 21 17.72 32.06 -5.20
N LYS A 22 18.65 31.28 -4.69
CA LYS A 22 19.65 30.50 -5.45
C LYS A 22 19.04 29.65 -6.60
N HIS A 23 17.72 29.49 -6.59
CA HIS A 23 16.94 28.64 -7.52
C HIS A 23 15.67 29.34 -8.02
N ALA A 24 15.71 30.68 -8.20
CA ALA A 24 14.55 31.44 -8.70
C ALA A 24 14.18 31.08 -10.17
N ASP A 25 15.11 30.54 -10.91
CA ASP A 25 14.97 30.05 -12.28
C ASP A 25 14.12 28.80 -12.42
N LEU A 26 13.92 28.03 -11.32
CA LEU A 26 13.10 26.82 -11.32
C LEU A 26 11.58 27.07 -11.42
N GLY A 27 11.13 28.33 -11.26
CA GLY A 27 9.72 28.67 -11.19
C GLY A 27 9.06 28.22 -9.87
N ASP A 28 7.72 28.31 -9.81
CA ASP A 28 6.94 27.88 -8.64
C ASP A 28 6.90 26.35 -8.53
N GLY A 29 7.07 25.84 -7.33
CA GLY A 29 7.03 24.39 -7.05
C GLY A 29 7.82 23.97 -5.81
N LEU A 30 7.68 22.71 -5.48
CA LEU A 30 8.46 22.03 -4.45
C LEU A 30 9.56 21.23 -5.13
N PHE A 31 10.82 21.43 -4.74
CA PHE A 31 11.96 20.77 -5.36
C PHE A 31 12.88 20.20 -4.28
N ALA A 32 13.72 19.24 -4.68
CA ALA A 32 14.83 18.76 -3.88
C ALA A 32 16.13 18.91 -4.68
N ASP A 33 17.16 19.48 -4.07
CA ASP A 33 18.52 19.54 -4.56
C ASP A 33 19.31 18.41 -3.88
N ILE A 34 19.54 17.34 -4.63
CA ILE A 34 20.30 16.15 -4.19
C ILE A 34 21.76 16.40 -4.59
N LYS A 35 22.57 16.87 -3.63
CA LYS A 35 23.99 17.11 -3.82
C LYS A 35 24.76 15.82 -3.66
N THR A 36 25.49 15.45 -4.68
CA THR A 36 26.29 14.23 -4.67
C THR A 36 27.77 14.54 -4.90
N ASN A 37 28.65 13.60 -4.53
CA ASN A 37 30.07 13.69 -4.87
C ASN A 37 30.35 13.58 -6.39
N LYS A 38 29.29 13.46 -7.23
CA LYS A 38 29.38 13.49 -8.70
C LYS A 38 28.77 14.75 -9.30
N GLY A 39 28.06 15.57 -8.52
CA GLY A 39 27.35 16.78 -8.92
C GLY A 39 25.94 16.84 -8.35
N ASP A 40 25.24 17.93 -8.64
CA ASP A 40 23.91 18.20 -8.08
C ASP A 40 22.80 17.69 -9.04
N ILE A 41 21.75 17.06 -8.47
CA ILE A 41 20.56 16.62 -9.20
C ILE A 41 19.37 17.35 -8.59
N ILE A 42 18.70 18.21 -9.39
CA ILE A 42 17.50 18.91 -8.94
C ILE A 42 16.27 18.17 -9.47
N VAL A 43 15.41 17.76 -8.55
CA VAL A 43 14.16 17.08 -8.85
C VAL A 43 12.97 17.96 -8.46
N LYS A 44 11.97 18.07 -9.33
CA LYS A 44 10.65 18.62 -9.00
C LYS A 44 9.81 17.54 -8.35
N LEU A 45 9.14 17.85 -7.24
CA LEU A 45 8.31 16.94 -6.48
C LEU A 45 6.82 17.13 -6.81
N GLU A 46 6.09 16.06 -7.05
CA GLU A 46 4.67 16.04 -7.42
C GLU A 46 3.76 16.11 -6.18
N SER A 47 3.90 17.19 -5.41
CA SER A 47 3.24 17.36 -4.10
C SER A 47 1.71 17.43 -4.15
N GLU A 48 1.11 17.71 -5.32
CA GLU A 48 -0.35 17.73 -5.49
C GLU A 48 -0.90 16.34 -5.85
N LEU A 49 -0.14 15.54 -6.58
CA LEU A 49 -0.58 14.23 -7.09
C LEU A 49 -0.21 13.08 -6.15
N THR A 50 0.92 13.20 -5.44
CA THR A 50 1.43 12.18 -4.52
C THR A 50 1.85 12.80 -3.19
N PRO A 51 0.92 13.48 -2.47
CA PRO A 51 1.25 14.30 -1.30
C PRO A 51 1.89 13.53 -0.15
N VAL A 52 1.47 12.29 0.12
CA VAL A 52 2.02 11.48 1.21
C VAL A 52 3.45 11.03 0.89
N THR A 53 3.69 10.59 -0.34
CA THR A 53 5.03 10.16 -0.80
C THR A 53 6.01 11.32 -0.79
N VAL A 54 5.57 12.49 -1.28
CA VAL A 54 6.38 13.72 -1.23
C VAL A 54 6.62 14.16 0.21
N ALA A 55 5.60 14.10 1.08
CA ALA A 55 5.74 14.45 2.50
C ALA A 55 6.71 13.50 3.23
N ASN A 56 6.67 12.21 2.93
CA ASN A 56 7.64 11.24 3.41
C ASN A 56 9.07 11.65 3.03
N PHE A 57 9.31 11.88 1.74
CA PHE A 57 10.64 12.26 1.24
C PHE A 57 11.12 13.59 1.85
N VAL A 58 10.26 14.61 1.87
CA VAL A 58 10.59 15.95 2.39
C VAL A 58 10.89 15.91 3.89
N SER A 59 10.05 15.27 4.70
CA SER A 59 10.24 15.22 6.15
C SER A 59 11.48 14.39 6.54
N LEU A 60 11.82 13.35 5.78
CA LEU A 60 13.07 12.62 5.94
C LEU A 60 14.28 13.51 5.58
N ALA A 61 14.23 14.25 4.48
CA ALA A 61 15.30 15.14 4.06
C ALA A 61 15.54 16.29 5.05
N GLU A 62 14.46 16.82 5.64
CA GLU A 62 14.54 17.92 6.62
C GLU A 62 14.83 17.44 8.05
N GLY A 63 14.62 16.15 8.35
CA GLY A 63 14.92 15.53 9.64
C GLY A 63 13.82 15.75 10.69
N ASP A 64 12.61 16.08 10.24
CA ASP A 64 11.45 16.38 11.10
C ASP A 64 10.31 15.34 10.98
N ASN A 65 10.57 14.21 10.34
CA ASN A 65 9.61 13.12 10.24
C ASN A 65 9.33 12.51 11.62
N PRO A 66 8.06 12.53 12.11
CA PRO A 66 7.75 12.10 13.47
C PRO A 66 7.73 10.58 13.68
N PHE A 67 7.77 9.78 12.61
CA PHE A 67 7.59 8.32 12.65
C PHE A 67 8.87 7.51 12.50
N VAL A 68 10.01 8.18 12.27
CA VAL A 68 11.30 7.49 12.16
C VAL A 68 11.68 6.78 13.45
N SER A 69 12.45 5.70 13.33
CA SER A 69 13.09 5.04 14.48
C SER A 69 13.93 6.04 15.27
N ASP A 70 14.09 5.78 16.57
CA ASP A 70 14.80 6.68 17.49
C ASP A 70 16.19 7.08 17.01
N GLU A 71 16.89 6.17 16.33
CA GLU A 71 18.23 6.40 15.76
C GLU A 71 18.25 7.50 14.67
N TYR A 72 17.11 7.77 14.00
CA TYR A 72 17.02 8.78 12.93
C TYR A 72 16.33 10.08 13.36
N LYS A 73 15.82 10.17 14.59
CA LYS A 73 15.13 11.35 15.08
C LYS A 73 16.00 12.61 15.03
N GLY A 74 15.48 13.67 14.41
CA GLY A 74 16.15 14.96 14.27
C GLY A 74 17.34 14.95 13.32
N LYS A 75 17.59 13.86 12.59
CA LYS A 75 18.64 13.75 11.58
C LYS A 75 18.07 13.94 10.19
N LYS A 76 18.80 14.67 9.35
CA LYS A 76 18.56 14.71 7.91
C LYS A 76 18.88 13.36 7.33
N TYR A 77 17.83 12.58 7.10
CA TYR A 77 17.94 11.13 6.87
C TYR A 77 18.79 10.75 5.67
N TYR A 78 18.73 11.53 4.58
CA TYR A 78 19.44 11.20 3.34
C TYR A 78 20.89 11.67 3.31
N ASP A 79 21.30 12.60 4.19
CA ASP A 79 22.65 13.13 4.21
C ASP A 79 23.67 12.03 4.54
N GLY A 80 24.63 11.82 3.65
CA GLY A 80 25.65 10.78 3.75
C GLY A 80 25.24 9.39 3.25
N LEU A 81 24.00 9.18 2.83
CA LEU A 81 23.57 7.91 2.22
C LEU A 81 24.10 7.78 0.79
N THR A 82 24.12 6.56 0.27
CA THR A 82 24.67 6.26 -1.05
C THR A 82 23.58 5.82 -2.05
N PHE A 83 23.90 6.00 -3.33
CA PHE A 83 23.25 5.24 -4.39
C PHE A 83 23.85 3.83 -4.40
N HIS A 84 23.28 2.96 -3.60
CA HIS A 84 23.82 1.62 -3.30
C HIS A 84 23.56 0.58 -4.39
N ARG A 85 22.67 0.85 -5.34
CA ARG A 85 22.36 -0.02 -6.48
C ARG A 85 22.21 0.82 -7.75
N VAL A 86 23.07 0.56 -8.72
CA VAL A 86 23.15 1.30 -9.97
C VAL A 86 23.12 0.33 -11.14
N MET A 87 22.16 0.54 -12.05
CA MET A 87 22.00 -0.28 -13.25
C MET A 87 21.85 0.62 -14.47
N LYS A 88 22.86 0.64 -15.33
CA LYS A 88 22.80 1.32 -16.62
C LYS A 88 21.56 0.88 -17.41
N ASP A 89 20.95 1.82 -18.13
CA ASP A 89 19.73 1.61 -18.93
C ASP A 89 18.52 1.11 -18.11
N PHE A 90 18.55 1.33 -16.79
CA PHE A 90 17.43 1.04 -15.89
C PHE A 90 17.23 2.16 -14.88
N MET A 91 18.03 2.22 -13.78
CA MET A 91 17.84 3.21 -12.71
C MET A 91 19.09 3.33 -11.80
N ILE A 92 19.13 4.41 -11.02
CA ILE A 92 20.01 4.57 -9.87
C ILE A 92 19.14 4.60 -8.59
N GLN A 93 19.46 3.76 -7.60
CA GLN A 93 18.65 3.57 -6.39
C GLN A 93 19.46 3.95 -5.14
N GLY A 94 18.86 4.77 -4.27
CA GLY A 94 19.42 5.23 -3.01
C GLY A 94 18.39 5.28 -1.87
N GLY A 95 18.72 6.00 -0.78
CA GLY A 95 17.82 6.19 0.36
C GLY A 95 17.77 5.02 1.34
N ASP A 96 18.70 4.08 1.25
CA ASP A 96 18.85 2.97 2.19
C ASP A 96 19.98 3.26 3.20
N PRO A 97 19.68 3.36 4.51
CA PRO A 97 20.70 3.62 5.52
C PRO A 97 21.68 2.46 5.72
N LEU A 98 21.33 1.25 5.29
CA LEU A 98 22.19 0.07 5.36
C LEU A 98 22.95 -0.19 4.05
N ALA A 99 22.65 0.53 2.98
CA ALA A 99 23.26 0.41 1.65
C ALA A 99 23.29 -1.02 1.09
N ASN A 100 22.28 -1.84 1.41
CA ASN A 100 22.17 -3.25 1.00
C ASN A 100 20.78 -3.64 0.46
N GLY A 101 19.85 -2.69 0.39
CA GLY A 101 18.46 -2.88 -0.09
C GLY A 101 17.45 -3.23 1.01
N THR A 102 17.87 -3.40 2.27
CA THR A 102 16.97 -3.85 3.36
C THR A 102 16.64 -2.78 4.39
N GLY A 103 17.37 -1.67 4.41
CA GLY A 103 17.18 -0.58 5.34
C GLY A 103 15.90 0.20 5.09
N ASN A 104 15.35 0.77 6.14
CA ASN A 104 14.11 1.56 6.12
C ASN A 104 14.11 2.57 7.27
N PRO A 105 13.19 3.55 7.28
CA PRO A 105 13.17 4.60 8.30
C PRO A 105 12.49 4.17 9.62
N GLY A 106 12.05 2.92 9.75
CA GLY A 106 11.33 2.40 10.92
C GLY A 106 9.82 2.23 10.72
N TYR A 107 9.30 2.63 9.56
CA TYR A 107 7.89 2.49 9.20
C TYR A 107 7.74 2.20 7.71
N LYS A 108 6.50 1.86 7.32
CA LYS A 108 6.09 1.63 5.92
C LYS A 108 4.80 2.38 5.63
N PHE A 109 4.58 2.73 4.35
CA PHE A 109 3.35 3.39 3.91
C PHE A 109 2.90 2.89 2.53
N GLY A 110 1.65 3.23 2.17
CA GLY A 110 1.01 2.77 0.93
C GLY A 110 1.54 3.42 -0.33
N ASN A 111 1.18 2.84 -1.49
CA ASN A 111 1.45 3.46 -2.79
C ASN A 111 0.41 4.53 -3.11
N GLU A 112 0.84 5.61 -3.77
CA GLU A 112 -0.02 6.59 -4.42
C GLU A 112 0.14 6.44 -5.93
N ILE A 113 -0.65 5.53 -6.52
CA ILE A 113 -0.60 5.27 -7.96
C ILE A 113 -1.53 6.23 -8.69
N VAL A 114 -0.96 7.04 -9.58
CA VAL A 114 -1.67 8.05 -10.38
C VAL A 114 -1.50 7.74 -11.86
N ASP A 115 -2.62 7.68 -12.58
CA ASP A 115 -2.61 7.27 -14.00
C ASP A 115 -1.83 8.20 -14.94
N SER A 116 -1.70 9.48 -14.59
CA SER A 116 -0.88 10.44 -15.32
C SER A 116 0.63 10.34 -15.06
N LEU A 117 1.03 9.65 -13.97
CA LEU A 117 2.43 9.48 -13.57
C LEU A 117 2.90 8.07 -13.94
N LYS A 118 3.56 7.94 -15.09
CA LYS A 118 4.04 6.67 -15.64
C LYS A 118 5.56 6.69 -15.79
N HIS A 119 6.18 5.51 -15.69
CA HIS A 119 7.63 5.30 -15.88
C HIS A 119 7.99 5.28 -17.39
N ASN A 120 7.60 6.29 -18.13
CA ASN A 120 7.67 6.34 -19.61
C ASN A 120 8.93 7.01 -20.15
N ARG A 121 9.83 7.50 -19.29
CA ARG A 121 11.08 8.17 -19.67
C ARG A 121 12.15 8.04 -18.59
N ALA A 122 13.36 8.45 -18.91
CA ALA A 122 14.44 8.68 -17.93
C ALA A 122 14.15 9.91 -17.07
N GLY A 123 14.81 10.02 -15.92
CA GLY A 123 14.76 11.16 -15.00
C GLY A 123 13.53 11.16 -14.07
N LEU A 124 12.75 10.10 -14.01
CA LEU A 124 11.61 10.01 -13.08
C LEU A 124 12.06 9.54 -11.71
N LEU A 125 11.64 10.26 -10.68
CA LEU A 125 11.84 9.90 -9.27
C LEU A 125 10.68 9.03 -8.80
N SER A 126 10.99 7.81 -8.31
CA SER A 126 10.00 6.83 -7.92
C SER A 126 10.40 6.07 -6.66
N MET A 127 9.41 5.58 -5.89
CA MET A 127 9.65 4.83 -4.66
C MET A 127 10.08 3.39 -4.95
N ALA A 128 11.16 2.96 -4.30
CA ALA A 128 11.51 1.55 -4.22
C ALA A 128 10.70 0.88 -3.12
N ASN A 129 10.15 -0.31 -3.41
CA ASN A 129 9.37 -1.10 -2.45
C ASN A 129 9.48 -2.60 -2.75
N GLY A 130 9.10 -3.43 -1.79
CA GLY A 130 9.01 -4.89 -1.90
C GLY A 130 7.59 -5.41 -2.19
N GLY A 131 6.69 -4.54 -2.66
CA GLY A 131 5.29 -4.82 -2.94
C GLY A 131 4.35 -3.77 -2.35
N PRO A 132 3.03 -3.91 -2.52
CA PRO A 132 2.05 -2.94 -2.05
C PRO A 132 2.19 -2.65 -0.54
N GLY A 133 2.13 -1.38 -0.16
CA GLY A 133 2.19 -0.97 1.26
C GLY A 133 3.56 -1.08 1.92
N THR A 134 4.64 -1.21 1.16
CA THR A 134 6.00 -1.37 1.71
C THR A 134 6.95 -0.24 1.35
N ASN A 135 6.46 0.92 0.92
CA ASN A 135 7.29 2.10 0.75
C ASN A 135 7.92 2.50 2.09
N GLY A 136 9.17 2.97 2.04
CA GLY A 136 9.91 3.49 3.19
C GLY A 136 10.69 4.74 2.80
N SER A 137 12.03 4.67 2.89
CA SER A 137 12.91 5.77 2.51
C SER A 137 13.59 5.57 1.16
N GLN A 138 13.62 4.35 0.63
CA GLN A 138 14.34 4.05 -0.60
C GLN A 138 13.61 4.58 -1.83
N PHE A 139 14.35 5.21 -2.73
CA PHE A 139 13.87 5.75 -3.99
C PHE A 139 14.84 5.42 -5.12
N PHE A 140 14.36 5.58 -6.35
CA PHE A 140 15.22 5.47 -7.53
C PHE A 140 14.91 6.58 -8.53
N ILE A 141 15.91 6.89 -9.35
CA ILE A 141 15.76 7.78 -10.51
C ILE A 141 15.94 6.91 -11.76
N THR A 142 14.98 6.92 -12.66
CA THR A 142 15.04 6.15 -13.91
C THR A 142 16.12 6.67 -14.83
N HIS A 143 16.88 5.75 -15.47
CA HIS A 143 17.86 6.07 -16.51
C HIS A 143 17.32 5.74 -17.93
N ALA A 144 16.22 4.99 -17.99
CA ALA A 144 15.49 4.64 -19.20
C ALA A 144 13.99 4.48 -18.91
N PRO A 145 13.10 4.41 -19.92
CA PRO A 145 11.71 4.02 -19.71
C PRO A 145 11.57 2.63 -19.06
N THR A 146 10.73 2.51 -18.03
CA THR A 146 10.53 1.27 -17.25
C THR A 146 9.04 0.97 -17.04
N PRO A 147 8.23 0.82 -18.14
CA PRO A 147 6.77 0.76 -18.04
C PRO A 147 6.24 -0.46 -17.24
N TRP A 148 7.04 -1.50 -17.04
CA TRP A 148 6.68 -2.66 -16.20
C TRP A 148 6.59 -2.35 -14.70
N LEU A 149 7.03 -1.15 -14.28
CA LEU A 149 6.92 -0.65 -12.91
C LEU A 149 5.61 0.13 -12.67
N ASP A 150 4.87 0.46 -13.73
CA ASP A 150 3.59 1.17 -13.63
C ASP A 150 2.59 0.37 -12.78
N GLY A 151 1.84 1.09 -11.93
CA GLY A 151 0.88 0.48 -11.01
C GLY A 151 1.51 -0.22 -9.79
N LYS A 152 2.85 -0.31 -9.70
CA LYS A 152 3.57 -1.00 -8.61
C LYS A 152 4.42 -0.05 -7.78
N HIS A 153 4.98 0.98 -8.39
CA HIS A 153 5.84 1.97 -7.77
C HIS A 153 5.28 3.37 -7.96
N THR A 154 5.35 4.20 -6.92
CA THR A 154 4.84 5.57 -6.95
C THR A 154 5.86 6.48 -7.60
N VAL A 155 5.56 7.02 -8.79
CA VAL A 155 6.30 8.15 -9.35
C VAL A 155 5.89 9.40 -8.59
N PHE A 156 6.85 10.13 -8.01
CA PHE A 156 6.56 11.30 -7.17
C PHE A 156 7.41 12.53 -7.50
N GLY A 157 8.15 12.49 -8.61
CA GLY A 157 8.92 13.63 -9.09
C GLY A 157 9.66 13.35 -10.38
N GLU A 158 10.35 14.38 -10.87
CA GLU A 158 11.18 14.30 -12.06
C GLU A 158 12.42 15.17 -11.94
N VAL A 159 13.51 14.75 -12.58
CA VAL A 159 14.74 15.54 -12.71
C VAL A 159 14.50 16.71 -13.64
N VAL A 160 14.70 17.91 -13.12
CA VAL A 160 14.59 19.18 -13.91
C VAL A 160 15.96 19.77 -14.23
N ASN A 161 17.00 19.38 -13.49
CA ASN A 161 18.40 19.73 -13.77
C ASN A 161 19.33 18.62 -13.24
N GLY A 162 20.46 18.39 -13.93
CA GLY A 162 21.46 17.37 -13.52
C GLY A 162 21.18 15.98 -14.09
N MET A 163 20.49 15.86 -15.22
CA MET A 163 20.33 14.56 -15.90
C MET A 163 21.66 13.98 -16.39
N ASP A 164 22.63 14.82 -16.74
CA ASP A 164 24.00 14.43 -17.03
C ASP A 164 24.74 13.85 -15.82
N ILE A 165 24.40 14.28 -14.61
CA ILE A 165 24.89 13.69 -13.36
C ILE A 165 24.26 12.31 -13.14
N VAL A 166 22.95 12.16 -13.39
CA VAL A 166 22.30 10.85 -13.37
C VAL A 166 22.96 9.88 -14.34
N ASP A 167 23.24 10.34 -15.58
CA ASP A 167 23.98 9.56 -16.59
C ASP A 167 25.38 9.19 -16.12
N SER A 168 26.11 10.13 -15.52
CA SER A 168 27.44 9.89 -14.95
C SER A 168 27.40 8.81 -13.87
N ILE A 169 26.41 8.88 -12.96
CA ILE A 169 26.21 7.89 -11.89
C ILE A 169 25.85 6.53 -12.50
N ALA A 170 24.92 6.49 -13.46
CA ALA A 170 24.46 5.25 -14.09
C ALA A 170 25.59 4.49 -14.84
N ASN A 171 26.68 5.18 -15.19
CA ASN A 171 27.82 4.62 -15.90
C ASN A 171 29.03 4.31 -15.00
N VAL A 172 28.94 4.43 -13.67
CA VAL A 172 30.03 4.04 -12.76
C VAL A 172 30.27 2.51 -12.80
N LYS A 173 31.49 2.11 -12.48
CA LYS A 173 31.81 0.68 -12.34
C LYS A 173 31.07 0.10 -11.12
N VAL A 174 30.42 -1.03 -11.31
CA VAL A 174 29.67 -1.73 -10.26
C VAL A 174 30.21 -3.14 -10.03
N ALA A 175 30.00 -3.65 -8.82
CA ALA A 175 30.32 -5.03 -8.46
C ALA A 175 29.35 -6.00 -9.18
N ALA A 176 29.89 -7.06 -9.75
CA ALA A 176 29.10 -8.08 -10.41
C ALA A 176 28.10 -8.74 -9.46
N GLY A 177 26.85 -8.90 -9.92
CA GLY A 177 25.76 -9.54 -9.17
C GLY A 177 25.01 -8.60 -8.22
N SER A 178 25.69 -7.69 -7.48
CA SER A 178 25.03 -6.77 -6.56
C SER A 178 24.64 -5.43 -7.19
N ASN A 179 25.27 -5.04 -8.29
CA ASN A 179 25.14 -3.73 -8.93
C ASN A 179 25.48 -2.55 -7.98
N LYS A 180 26.26 -2.81 -6.93
CA LYS A 180 26.76 -1.77 -6.02
C LYS A 180 27.95 -1.06 -6.67
N PRO A 181 28.01 0.28 -6.69
CA PRO A 181 29.17 1.02 -7.16
C PRO A 181 30.45 0.56 -6.44
N LEU A 182 31.56 0.41 -7.19
CA LEU A 182 32.87 0.07 -6.62
C LEU A 182 33.47 1.23 -5.82
N GLU A 183 33.12 2.46 -6.22
CA GLU A 183 33.37 3.69 -5.47
C GLU A 183 32.04 4.27 -5.06
N ASP A 184 31.86 4.54 -3.78
CA ASP A 184 30.58 5.01 -3.25
C ASP A 184 30.15 6.32 -3.92
N VAL A 185 28.93 6.34 -4.44
CA VAL A 185 28.24 7.55 -4.91
C VAL A 185 27.41 8.07 -3.75
N VAL A 186 27.92 9.10 -3.07
CA VAL A 186 27.36 9.63 -1.83
C VAL A 186 26.44 10.80 -2.12
N MET A 187 25.28 10.82 -1.49
CA MET A 187 24.42 12.00 -1.35
C MET A 187 24.95 12.82 -0.16
N ASP A 188 25.78 13.81 -0.44
CA ASP A 188 26.39 14.64 0.61
C ASP A 188 25.31 15.40 1.40
N LYS A 189 24.24 15.83 0.70
CA LYS A 189 23.14 16.59 1.28
C LYS A 189 21.90 16.55 0.40
N VAL A 190 20.72 16.51 1.00
CA VAL A 190 19.44 16.73 0.32
C VAL A 190 18.76 17.99 0.87
N GLU A 191 18.61 19.03 0.03
CA GLU A 191 18.01 20.30 0.40
C GLU A 191 16.66 20.50 -0.26
N ILE A 192 15.63 20.84 0.53
CA ILE A 192 14.29 21.11 0.01
C ILE A 192 14.16 22.58 -0.36
N ILE A 193 13.70 22.83 -1.59
CA ILE A 193 13.49 24.16 -2.17
C ILE A 193 11.99 24.41 -2.31
N ARG A 194 11.50 25.50 -1.72
CA ARG A 194 10.10 25.89 -1.73
C ARG A 194 9.91 27.19 -2.48
N ASN A 195 9.56 27.13 -3.75
CA ASN A 195 9.26 28.30 -4.56
C ASN A 195 7.75 28.52 -4.68
N GLY A 196 7.30 29.75 -4.52
CA GLY A 196 5.88 30.10 -4.57
C GLY A 196 5.09 29.80 -3.28
N ARG A 197 3.82 30.19 -3.28
CA ARG A 197 2.98 30.15 -2.08
C ARG A 197 2.55 28.73 -1.70
N ALA A 198 2.25 27.89 -2.68
CA ALA A 198 1.80 26.52 -2.44
C ALA A 198 2.91 25.69 -1.79
N ALA A 199 4.13 25.71 -2.36
CA ALA A 199 5.27 24.98 -1.85
C ALA A 199 5.66 25.40 -0.43
N LYS A 200 5.54 26.72 -0.11
CA LYS A 200 5.81 27.25 1.25
C LYS A 200 4.80 26.79 2.30
N LYS A 201 3.59 26.38 1.88
CA LYS A 201 2.54 25.87 2.77
C LYS A 201 2.55 24.34 2.91
N PHE A 202 3.39 23.67 2.16
CA PHE A 202 3.49 22.20 2.22
C PHE A 202 4.10 21.77 3.55
N ASP A 203 3.26 21.29 4.45
CA ASP A 203 3.61 20.81 5.80
C ASP A 203 3.77 19.30 5.79
N ALA A 204 4.98 18.86 5.48
CA ALA A 204 5.28 17.43 5.33
C ALA A 204 5.05 16.63 6.63
N PRO A 205 5.51 17.08 7.82
CA PRO A 205 5.23 16.38 9.07
C PRO A 205 3.72 16.25 9.37
N GLN A 206 2.92 17.29 9.06
CA GLN A 206 1.49 17.25 9.31
C GLN A 206 0.79 16.24 8.37
N ILE A 207 1.15 16.23 7.07
CA ILE A 207 0.60 15.26 6.11
C ILE A 207 0.91 13.82 6.54
N MET A 208 2.12 13.56 7.02
CA MET A 208 2.48 12.23 7.55
C MET A 208 1.66 11.85 8.79
N LYS A 209 1.43 12.80 9.71
CA LYS A 209 0.57 12.56 10.89
C LYS A 209 -0.86 12.24 10.50
N ASP A 210 -1.43 13.02 9.59
CA ASP A 210 -2.81 12.83 9.12
C ASP A 210 -2.96 11.46 8.43
N TYR A 211 -2.01 11.09 7.57
CA TYR A 211 -1.98 9.78 6.92
C TYR A 211 -1.96 8.63 7.94
N PHE A 212 -1.05 8.64 8.91
CA PHE A 212 -0.97 7.55 9.87
C PHE A 212 -2.14 7.51 10.84
N ALA A 213 -2.72 8.66 11.19
CA ALA A 213 -3.96 8.73 11.96
C ALA A 213 -5.13 8.10 11.19
N GLU A 214 -5.26 8.38 9.90
CA GLU A 214 -6.27 7.75 9.04
C GLU A 214 -6.05 6.22 8.93
N GLN A 215 -4.80 5.77 8.74
CA GLN A 215 -4.49 4.34 8.70
C GLN A 215 -4.83 3.63 10.02
N GLU A 216 -4.60 4.28 11.16
CA GLU A 216 -4.97 3.75 12.47
C GLU A 216 -6.50 3.61 12.62
N GLU A 217 -7.26 4.60 12.20
CA GLU A 217 -8.74 4.53 12.23
C GLU A 217 -9.28 3.44 11.28
N ILE A 218 -8.70 3.30 10.08
CA ILE A 218 -9.04 2.20 9.16
C ILE A 218 -8.74 0.84 9.82
N ALA A 219 -7.58 0.70 10.46
CA ALA A 219 -7.21 -0.54 11.14
C ALA A 219 -8.16 -0.87 12.32
N LYS A 220 -8.54 0.13 13.12
CA LYS A 220 -9.54 0.00 14.19
C LYS A 220 -10.90 -0.43 13.66
N ALA A 221 -11.35 0.19 12.56
CA ALA A 221 -12.63 -0.17 11.93
C ALA A 221 -12.62 -1.63 11.42
N LYS A 222 -11.54 -2.07 10.77
CA LYS A 222 -11.35 -3.46 10.33
C LYS A 222 -11.32 -4.44 11.51
N ALA A 223 -10.60 -4.10 12.57
CA ALA A 223 -10.54 -4.91 13.78
C ALA A 223 -11.92 -5.04 14.45
N LYS A 224 -12.70 -3.95 14.46
CA LYS A 224 -14.07 -3.96 14.99
C LYS A 224 -14.99 -4.86 14.17
N ILE A 225 -14.98 -4.78 12.84
CA ILE A 225 -15.76 -5.66 11.96
C ILE A 225 -15.47 -7.13 12.25
N LYS A 226 -14.18 -7.46 12.39
CA LYS A 226 -13.73 -8.82 12.70
C LYS A 226 -14.22 -9.27 14.10
N SER A 227 -14.06 -8.42 15.12
CA SER A 227 -14.48 -8.69 16.49
C SER A 227 -15.99 -8.86 16.63
N ASP A 228 -16.77 -7.96 15.99
CA ASP A 228 -18.23 -8.03 15.99
C ASP A 228 -18.72 -9.34 15.35
N PHE A 229 -18.11 -9.73 14.21
CA PHE A 229 -18.41 -10.99 13.53
C PHE A 229 -18.13 -12.20 14.41
N VAL A 230 -16.95 -12.25 15.05
CA VAL A 230 -16.59 -13.37 15.96
C VAL A 230 -17.54 -13.46 17.12
N THR A 231 -17.88 -12.34 17.76
CA THR A 231 -18.83 -12.28 18.87
C THR A 231 -20.18 -12.83 18.49
N GLU A 232 -20.71 -12.39 17.34
CA GLU A 232 -21.98 -12.89 16.82
C GLU A 232 -21.92 -14.38 16.48
N ALA A 233 -20.87 -14.81 15.78
CA ALA A 233 -20.70 -16.19 15.35
C ALA A 233 -20.58 -17.15 16.56
N MET A 234 -19.86 -16.77 17.61
CA MET A 234 -19.74 -17.60 18.81
C MET A 234 -21.07 -17.72 19.57
N ALA A 235 -21.83 -16.62 19.69
CA ALA A 235 -23.18 -16.67 20.27
C ALA A 235 -24.15 -17.55 19.44
N GLN A 236 -23.95 -17.63 18.14
CA GLN A 236 -24.71 -18.49 17.24
C GLN A 236 -24.24 -19.96 17.31
N LYS A 237 -22.93 -20.22 17.49
CA LYS A 237 -22.37 -21.57 17.67
C LYS A 237 -23.03 -22.32 18.85
N GLU A 238 -23.39 -21.59 19.90
CA GLU A 238 -24.09 -22.18 21.07
C GLU A 238 -25.52 -22.60 20.77
N LYS A 239 -26.16 -22.02 19.74
CA LYS A 239 -27.52 -22.31 19.32
C LYS A 239 -27.59 -23.33 18.17
N ALA A 240 -26.44 -23.66 17.60
CA ALA A 240 -26.34 -24.55 16.44
C ALA A 240 -26.58 -26.01 16.83
N GLU A 241 -27.27 -26.76 15.99
CA GLU A 241 -27.41 -28.20 16.10
C GLU A 241 -26.05 -28.89 15.87
N THR A 242 -25.72 -29.85 16.71
CA THR A 242 -24.46 -30.62 16.59
C THR A 242 -24.77 -31.96 15.93
N LEU A 243 -24.15 -32.22 14.79
CA LEU A 243 -24.22 -33.50 14.10
C LEU A 243 -23.25 -34.55 14.72
N PRO A 244 -23.47 -35.87 14.44
CA PRO A 244 -22.61 -36.93 14.99
C PRO A 244 -21.11 -36.79 14.62
N SER A 245 -20.81 -36.13 13.52
CA SER A 245 -19.44 -35.84 13.07
C SER A 245 -18.73 -34.77 13.93
N GLY A 246 -19.48 -34.01 14.73
CA GLY A 246 -19.03 -32.81 15.43
C GLY A 246 -19.25 -31.52 14.67
N LEU A 247 -19.76 -31.58 13.44
CA LEU A 247 -20.18 -30.40 12.69
C LEU A 247 -21.35 -29.72 13.41
N LYS A 248 -21.33 -28.38 13.53
CA LYS A 248 -22.46 -27.63 14.05
C LYS A 248 -23.11 -26.81 12.92
N ILE A 249 -24.45 -26.86 12.82
CA ILE A 249 -25.22 -26.18 11.79
C ILE A 249 -26.31 -25.30 12.42
N LEU A 250 -26.33 -24.03 12.06
CA LEU A 250 -27.38 -23.09 12.41
C LEU A 250 -28.17 -22.71 11.14
N SER A 251 -29.47 -23.01 11.12
CA SER A 251 -30.36 -22.50 10.07
C SER A 251 -30.58 -20.99 10.25
N ILE A 252 -30.27 -20.20 9.22
CA ILE A 252 -30.52 -18.75 9.16
C ILE A 252 -31.80 -18.48 8.38
N THR A 253 -31.99 -19.18 7.25
CA THR A 253 -33.20 -19.12 6.43
C THR A 253 -33.54 -20.53 5.98
N GLU A 254 -34.79 -20.89 6.14
CA GLU A 254 -35.30 -22.13 5.61
C GLU A 254 -35.97 -21.86 4.24
N GLY A 255 -35.44 -22.47 3.19
CA GLY A 255 -35.93 -22.37 1.83
C GLY A 255 -37.21 -23.22 1.62
N ASP A 256 -37.85 -23.01 0.51
CA ASP A 256 -39.05 -23.78 0.09
C ASP A 256 -38.81 -24.57 -1.21
N GLY A 257 -37.60 -24.46 -1.77
CA GLY A 257 -37.22 -25.15 -3.00
C GLY A 257 -36.93 -26.64 -2.81
N GLU A 258 -36.67 -27.32 -3.93
CA GLU A 258 -36.35 -28.73 -3.93
C GLU A 258 -34.90 -29.03 -3.44
N LYS A 259 -34.72 -30.21 -2.90
CA LYS A 259 -33.39 -30.71 -2.55
C LYS A 259 -32.66 -31.19 -3.81
N PRO A 260 -31.41 -30.74 -4.06
CA PRO A 260 -30.65 -31.21 -5.21
C PRO A 260 -30.50 -32.73 -5.23
N LYS A 261 -30.59 -33.35 -6.40
CA LYS A 261 -30.38 -34.78 -6.56
C LYS A 261 -28.89 -35.11 -6.49
N MET A 262 -28.58 -36.27 -5.92
CA MET A 262 -27.19 -36.74 -5.86
C MET A 262 -26.58 -36.80 -7.26
N GLY A 263 -25.39 -36.20 -7.40
CA GLY A 263 -24.66 -36.12 -8.66
C GLY A 263 -24.91 -34.86 -9.48
N THR A 264 -25.92 -34.05 -9.16
CA THR A 264 -26.16 -32.74 -9.80
C THR A 264 -25.27 -31.67 -9.23
N TYR A 265 -25.35 -30.44 -9.74
CA TYR A 265 -24.62 -29.29 -9.22
C TYR A 265 -25.55 -28.31 -8.53
N ALA A 266 -25.32 -28.04 -7.24
CA ALA A 266 -25.94 -26.95 -6.54
C ALA A 266 -25.22 -25.64 -6.86
N LEU A 267 -25.98 -24.55 -7.10
CA LEU A 267 -25.43 -23.21 -7.21
C LEU A 267 -25.35 -22.61 -5.80
N VAL A 268 -24.14 -22.37 -5.32
CA VAL A 268 -23.88 -22.04 -3.92
C VAL A 268 -23.24 -20.66 -3.78
N ASN A 269 -23.86 -19.82 -2.97
CA ASN A 269 -23.21 -18.67 -2.38
C ASN A 269 -22.48 -19.11 -1.09
N TYR A 270 -21.27 -18.61 -0.87
CA TYR A 270 -20.54 -18.92 0.35
C TYR A 270 -19.64 -17.78 0.82
N ALA A 271 -19.38 -17.79 2.10
CA ALA A 271 -18.29 -17.03 2.72
C ALA A 271 -17.71 -17.89 3.84
N GLY A 272 -16.38 -17.95 3.93
CA GLY A 272 -15.66 -18.78 4.89
C GLY A 272 -14.61 -18.00 5.67
N TRP A 273 -14.59 -18.18 6.98
CA TRP A 273 -13.65 -17.55 7.90
C TRP A 273 -12.95 -18.59 8.78
N THR A 274 -11.79 -18.22 9.30
CA THR A 274 -11.24 -18.88 10.49
C THR A 274 -12.08 -18.53 11.71
N GLU A 275 -12.04 -19.32 12.78
CA GLU A 275 -12.74 -19.03 14.05
C GLU A 275 -12.34 -17.65 14.63
N GLU A 276 -11.15 -17.16 14.32
CA GLU A 276 -10.69 -15.82 14.68
C GLU A 276 -11.32 -14.69 13.83
N GLY A 277 -12.18 -15.00 12.85
CA GLY A 277 -12.88 -14.05 12.01
C GLY A 277 -12.07 -13.50 10.84
N THR A 278 -10.99 -14.15 10.43
CA THR A 278 -10.27 -13.80 9.20
C THR A 278 -10.97 -14.43 8.01
N LEU A 279 -11.49 -13.61 7.07
CA LEU A 279 -12.11 -14.12 5.86
C LEU A 279 -11.08 -14.88 5.02
N ILE A 280 -11.38 -16.15 4.72
CA ILE A 280 -10.57 -17.03 3.89
C ILE A 280 -10.90 -16.79 2.43
N ASP A 281 -12.18 -16.94 2.08
CA ASP A 281 -12.71 -16.75 0.73
C ASP A 281 -14.22 -16.50 0.76
N SER A 282 -14.73 -15.83 -0.29
CA SER A 282 -16.17 -15.60 -0.49
C SER A 282 -16.46 -15.32 -1.96
N ASN A 283 -17.57 -15.83 -2.46
CA ASN A 283 -18.15 -15.39 -3.73
C ASN A 283 -19.25 -14.33 -3.56
N LEU A 284 -19.38 -13.75 -2.39
CA LEU A 284 -20.25 -12.62 -2.10
C LEU A 284 -19.43 -11.32 -2.14
N GLU A 285 -19.66 -10.46 -3.14
CA GLU A 285 -18.92 -9.21 -3.35
C GLU A 285 -18.93 -8.32 -2.10
N GLU A 286 -20.12 -8.12 -1.50
CA GLU A 286 -20.27 -7.28 -0.31
C GLU A 286 -19.54 -7.86 0.93
N CYS A 287 -19.52 -9.18 1.07
CA CYS A 287 -18.73 -9.83 2.11
C CYS A 287 -17.22 -9.61 1.88
N ALA A 288 -16.76 -9.80 0.66
CA ALA A 288 -15.36 -9.59 0.30
C ALA A 288 -14.93 -8.13 0.54
N LYS A 289 -15.77 -7.14 0.20
CA LYS A 289 -15.52 -5.71 0.50
C LYS A 289 -15.48 -5.45 2.00
N LYS A 290 -16.47 -5.96 2.75
CA LYS A 290 -16.57 -5.76 4.20
C LYS A 290 -15.33 -6.26 4.95
N PHE A 291 -14.74 -7.37 4.50
CA PHE A 291 -13.58 -8.00 5.12
C PHE A 291 -12.24 -7.72 4.39
N ASP A 292 -12.21 -6.71 3.50
CA ASP A 292 -10.99 -6.28 2.79
C ASP A 292 -10.33 -7.39 1.94
N LYS A 293 -11.18 -8.20 1.29
CA LYS A 293 -10.78 -9.30 0.39
C LYS A 293 -11.33 -9.16 -1.02
N PHE A 294 -11.85 -7.97 -1.36
CA PHE A 294 -12.36 -7.70 -2.71
C PHE A 294 -11.21 -7.72 -3.73
N ASP A 295 -11.43 -8.42 -4.84
CA ASP A 295 -10.50 -8.47 -5.98
C ASP A 295 -11.24 -8.04 -7.26
N GLN A 296 -10.79 -6.94 -7.88
CA GLN A 296 -11.39 -6.42 -9.12
C GLN A 296 -11.30 -7.43 -10.26
N ARG A 297 -10.18 -8.16 -10.40
CA ARG A 297 -10.01 -9.18 -11.46
C ARG A 297 -11.00 -10.33 -11.28
N ARG A 298 -11.29 -10.71 -10.03
CA ARG A 298 -12.33 -11.71 -9.73
C ARG A 298 -13.71 -11.20 -10.14
N LYS A 299 -14.00 -9.91 -9.91
CA LYS A 299 -15.24 -9.27 -10.35
C LYS A 299 -15.36 -9.25 -11.87
N ASP A 300 -14.32 -8.82 -12.57
CA ASP A 300 -14.26 -8.76 -14.03
C ASP A 300 -14.43 -10.16 -14.66
N GLY A 301 -13.96 -11.21 -13.95
CA GLY A 301 -14.15 -12.61 -14.32
C GLY A 301 -15.46 -13.26 -13.82
N ASN A 302 -16.45 -12.47 -13.39
CA ASN A 302 -17.72 -12.96 -12.80
C ASN A 302 -17.54 -13.92 -11.60
N GLY A 303 -16.46 -13.80 -10.84
CA GLY A 303 -16.15 -14.67 -9.70
C GLY A 303 -16.95 -14.36 -8.42
N TYR A 304 -17.81 -13.32 -8.45
CA TYR A 304 -18.77 -12.99 -7.39
C TYR A 304 -20.20 -13.37 -7.80
N THR A 305 -20.37 -14.63 -8.18
CA THR A 305 -21.66 -15.26 -8.54
C THR A 305 -21.78 -16.62 -7.88
N PRO A 306 -22.98 -17.20 -7.74
CA PRO A 306 -23.16 -18.53 -7.19
C PRO A 306 -22.32 -19.57 -7.91
N PHE A 307 -21.52 -20.33 -7.17
CA PHE A 307 -20.56 -21.28 -7.72
C PHE A 307 -21.18 -22.67 -7.82
N PRO A 308 -21.06 -23.38 -8.99
CA PRO A 308 -21.57 -24.74 -9.14
C PRO A 308 -20.73 -25.73 -8.34
N MET A 309 -21.31 -26.32 -7.30
CA MET A 309 -20.68 -27.33 -6.46
C MET A 309 -21.39 -28.67 -6.63
N LYS A 310 -20.62 -29.75 -6.85
CA LYS A 310 -21.18 -31.10 -7.01
C LYS A 310 -21.87 -31.51 -5.72
N TYR A 311 -23.17 -31.80 -5.80
CA TYR A 311 -23.98 -32.27 -4.68
C TYR A 311 -23.81 -33.79 -4.56
N SER A 312 -22.76 -34.23 -3.87
CA SER A 312 -22.36 -35.64 -3.80
C SER A 312 -21.44 -35.91 -2.60
N THR A 313 -21.46 -37.13 -2.11
CA THR A 313 -20.57 -37.58 -1.01
C THR A 313 -19.10 -37.66 -1.42
N ASP A 314 -18.80 -37.71 -2.72
CA ASP A 314 -17.46 -37.76 -3.31
C ASP A 314 -16.96 -36.39 -3.85
N SER A 315 -17.70 -35.30 -3.57
CA SER A 315 -17.29 -33.97 -4.03
C SER A 315 -15.97 -33.53 -3.39
N ASN A 316 -15.16 -32.81 -4.16
CA ASN A 316 -13.83 -32.31 -3.70
C ASN A 316 -13.97 -31.06 -2.81
N LEU A 317 -14.82 -31.13 -1.77
CA LEU A 317 -15.02 -30.14 -0.74
C LEU A 317 -14.48 -30.66 0.58
N ILE A 318 -14.08 -29.77 1.50
CA ILE A 318 -13.74 -30.20 2.87
C ILE A 318 -14.94 -30.92 3.51
N ALA A 319 -14.67 -31.90 4.35
CA ALA A 319 -15.68 -32.82 4.84
C ALA A 319 -16.89 -32.14 5.49
N GLY A 320 -16.66 -31.15 6.35
CA GLY A 320 -17.73 -30.43 7.03
C GLY A 320 -18.57 -29.56 6.10
N PHE A 321 -17.96 -28.92 5.09
CA PHE A 321 -18.69 -28.16 4.08
C PHE A 321 -19.60 -29.10 3.27
N ARG A 322 -19.06 -30.23 2.80
CA ARG A 322 -19.79 -31.24 2.04
C ARG A 322 -20.95 -31.81 2.86
N GLU A 323 -20.72 -32.16 4.12
CA GLU A 323 -21.76 -32.68 5.01
C GLU A 323 -22.90 -31.67 5.16
N ALA A 324 -22.59 -30.39 5.43
CA ALA A 324 -23.59 -29.32 5.53
C ALA A 324 -24.38 -29.16 4.23
N LEU A 325 -23.68 -29.10 3.08
CA LEU A 325 -24.32 -28.93 1.76
C LEU A 325 -25.34 -30.02 1.49
N LEU A 326 -25.05 -31.28 1.87
CA LEU A 326 -25.93 -32.41 1.66
C LEU A 326 -27.18 -32.42 2.57
N THR A 327 -27.26 -31.57 3.60
CA THR A 327 -28.48 -31.38 4.38
C THR A 327 -29.43 -30.35 3.75
N MET A 328 -28.93 -29.46 2.91
CA MET A 328 -29.62 -28.27 2.40
C MET A 328 -30.49 -28.53 1.16
N LYS A 329 -31.49 -27.69 0.99
CA LYS A 329 -32.34 -27.53 -0.21
C LYS A 329 -32.22 -26.12 -0.78
N VAL A 330 -32.76 -25.89 -1.97
CA VAL A 330 -32.77 -24.55 -2.61
C VAL A 330 -33.50 -23.54 -1.73
N GLY A 331 -32.87 -22.39 -1.53
CA GLY A 331 -33.35 -21.33 -0.66
C GLY A 331 -32.85 -21.42 0.78
N ASP A 332 -32.30 -22.57 1.20
CA ASP A 332 -31.67 -22.66 2.53
C ASP A 332 -30.42 -21.78 2.63
N LYS A 333 -30.31 -21.09 3.76
CA LYS A 333 -29.10 -20.40 4.20
C LYS A 333 -28.72 -20.87 5.60
N VAL A 334 -27.49 -21.36 5.77
CA VAL A 334 -26.99 -21.89 7.03
C VAL A 334 -25.66 -21.27 7.39
N ARG A 335 -25.39 -21.15 8.69
CA ARG A 335 -24.03 -20.94 9.22
C ARG A 335 -23.52 -22.26 9.79
N VAL A 336 -22.34 -22.66 9.38
CA VAL A 336 -21.73 -23.91 9.83
C VAL A 336 -20.43 -23.64 10.56
N PHE A 337 -20.21 -24.38 11.65
CA PHE A 337 -18.98 -24.34 12.43
C PHE A 337 -18.28 -25.69 12.24
N ILE A 338 -17.19 -25.67 11.51
CA ILE A 338 -16.47 -26.85 11.04
C ILE A 338 -15.23 -27.04 11.90
N PRO A 339 -15.19 -28.07 12.77
CA PRO A 339 -13.98 -28.37 13.52
C PRO A 339 -12.84 -28.78 12.58
N SER A 340 -11.61 -28.54 12.98
CA SER A 340 -10.43 -28.65 12.13
C SER A 340 -10.30 -30.03 11.43
N HIS A 341 -10.70 -31.12 12.08
CA HIS A 341 -10.65 -32.46 11.49
C HIS A 341 -11.65 -32.69 10.35
N LEU A 342 -12.69 -31.87 10.22
CA LEU A 342 -13.62 -31.81 9.11
C LEU A 342 -13.28 -30.70 8.11
N GLY A 343 -12.24 -29.90 8.40
CA GLY A 343 -11.70 -28.81 7.61
C GLY A 343 -10.37 -29.19 6.95
N TYR A 344 -9.32 -28.42 7.23
CA TYR A 344 -7.99 -28.62 6.66
C TYR A 344 -7.01 -29.35 7.60
N GLY A 345 -7.46 -29.76 8.80
CA GLY A 345 -6.71 -30.58 9.74
C GLY A 345 -5.41 -29.97 10.24
N ALA A 346 -4.49 -30.87 10.61
CA ALA A 346 -3.20 -30.50 11.21
C ALA A 346 -2.22 -29.82 10.25
N GLN A 347 -2.48 -29.83 8.93
CA GLN A 347 -1.59 -29.21 7.94
C GLN A 347 -2.00 -27.79 7.58
N GLY A 348 -3.29 -27.43 7.74
CA GLY A 348 -3.83 -26.18 7.22
C GLY A 348 -3.84 -26.14 5.69
N SER A 349 -4.15 -24.99 5.09
CA SER A 349 -4.09 -24.78 3.63
C SER A 349 -4.12 -23.30 3.29
N GLY A 350 -3.13 -22.82 2.55
CA GLY A 350 -3.08 -21.40 2.16
C GLY A 350 -3.20 -20.45 3.35
N PRO A 351 -4.26 -19.64 3.45
CA PRO A 351 -4.45 -18.70 4.56
C PRO A 351 -4.98 -19.36 5.85
N VAL A 352 -5.31 -20.66 5.82
CA VAL A 352 -5.86 -21.40 6.98
C VAL A 352 -4.72 -22.03 7.77
N PRO A 353 -4.53 -21.63 9.05
CA PRO A 353 -3.50 -22.22 9.91
C PRO A 353 -3.75 -23.70 10.20
N PRO A 354 -2.70 -24.46 10.62
CA PRO A 354 -2.87 -25.78 11.17
C PRO A 354 -3.86 -25.83 12.34
N ASN A 355 -4.72 -26.84 12.35
CA ASN A 355 -5.76 -27.07 13.39
C ASN A 355 -6.77 -25.95 13.56
N ALA A 356 -6.96 -25.07 12.57
CA ALA A 356 -7.94 -24.01 12.64
C ALA A 356 -9.36 -24.54 12.45
N ASP A 357 -10.27 -24.21 13.38
CA ASP A 357 -11.70 -24.33 13.18
C ASP A 357 -12.20 -23.26 12.22
N LEU A 358 -13.26 -23.58 11.46
CA LEU A 358 -13.76 -22.72 10.39
C LEU A 358 -15.23 -22.37 10.63
N ILE A 359 -15.61 -21.21 10.11
CA ILE A 359 -17.01 -20.76 10.06
C ILE A 359 -17.34 -20.53 8.60
N PHE A 360 -18.46 -21.11 8.12
CA PHE A 360 -18.96 -20.83 6.78
C PHE A 360 -20.42 -20.42 6.79
N ASP A 361 -20.77 -19.41 6.01
CA ASP A 361 -22.14 -19.15 5.58
C ASP A 361 -22.32 -19.78 4.21
N LEU A 362 -23.36 -20.60 4.06
CA LEU A 362 -23.70 -21.32 2.83
C LEU A 362 -25.15 -21.02 2.45
N GLU A 363 -25.40 -20.83 1.17
CA GLU A 363 -26.76 -20.64 0.61
C GLU A 363 -26.86 -21.38 -0.72
N ILE A 364 -27.85 -22.26 -0.88
CA ILE A 364 -28.15 -22.86 -2.17
C ILE A 364 -29.16 -21.96 -2.91
N THR A 365 -28.73 -21.34 -3.99
CA THR A 365 -29.55 -20.41 -4.78
C THR A 365 -30.28 -21.07 -5.95
N GLY A 366 -29.87 -22.30 -6.32
CA GLY A 366 -30.47 -23.05 -7.44
C GLY A 366 -29.74 -24.35 -7.72
N ILE A 367 -30.21 -25.04 -8.74
CA ILE A 367 -29.60 -26.29 -9.25
C ILE A 367 -29.18 -26.05 -10.69
N LYS A 368 -27.99 -26.51 -11.03
CA LYS A 368 -27.48 -26.54 -12.41
C LYS A 368 -27.57 -27.98 -12.92
N GLU A 369 -28.34 -28.18 -13.99
CA GLU A 369 -28.38 -29.44 -14.73
C GLU A 369 -27.09 -29.74 -15.49
#